data_e94163ff51824fa799e41c6d4a383fd6
#
_entry.id   e94163ff51824fa799e41c6d4a383fd6
#
_cell.length_a   1.000
_cell.length_b   1.000
_cell.length_c   1.000
_cell.angle_alpha   90.00
_cell.angle_beta   90.00
_cell.angle_gamma   90.00
#
_symmetry.space_group_name_H-M   'P 1'
#
loop_
_entity.id
_entity.type
_entity.pdbx_description
1 polymer ?
#
loop_
_entity_poly.entity_id
_entity_poly.type
_entity_poly.pdbx_seq_one_letter_code
_entity_poly.pdbx_strand_id
1 'polypeptide(L)'
;VYKRQITGNDNSDSPTGLRQLGFNYELNKQGIVCPVPNDLSIMRRELEIKSIICREKPDGIFVSDDLTAILVIKVARQLELSIPNDLKIIGYDGTAFIRHFYPELTTIQQPLDEIAKLCVEILLKKIKGEIVSRDYVLPINLISGSSI
;
A
#
# COMPACT_ATOMS: atom_id res chain seq x y z
N VAL A 1 9.69 -16.12 8.98
CA VAL A 1 8.70 -15.05 8.83
C VAL A 1 8.44 -14.84 7.35
N TYR A 2 7.25 -15.17 6.92
CA TYR A 2 6.86 -15.07 5.51
C TYR A 2 6.11 -13.75 5.28
N LYS A 3 6.69 -12.83 4.54
CA LYS A 3 6.08 -11.53 4.21
C LYS A 3 5.67 -11.50 2.76
N ARG A 4 4.54 -10.89 2.46
CA ARG A 4 4.02 -10.79 1.10
C ARG A 4 3.52 -9.37 0.80
N GLN A 5 3.68 -8.97 -0.46
CA GLN A 5 3.09 -7.75 -0.99
C GLN A 5 1.95 -8.11 -1.96
N ILE A 6 0.85 -7.37 -1.88
CA ILE A 6 -0.22 -7.41 -2.86
C ILE A 6 -0.27 -6.05 -3.55
N THR A 7 -0.01 -6.03 -4.84
CA THR A 7 -0.05 -4.84 -5.67
C THR A 7 -0.97 -5.07 -6.86
N GLY A 8 -1.55 -4.00 -7.37
CA GLY A 8 -2.19 -4.03 -8.69
C GLY A 8 -1.26 -3.40 -9.70
N ASN A 9 -1.08 -4.04 -10.84
CA ASN A 9 -0.35 -3.59 -12.03
C ASN A 9 1.18 -3.44 -11.93
N ASP A 10 1.89 -4.23 -12.74
CA ASP A 10 3.35 -4.46 -12.71
C ASP A 10 4.19 -3.45 -13.52
N ASN A 11 3.66 -2.28 -13.88
CA ASN A 11 4.50 -1.29 -14.53
C ASN A 11 5.47 -0.70 -13.49
N SER A 12 6.78 -0.98 -13.63
CA SER A 12 7.83 -0.52 -12.71
C SER A 12 7.86 1.01 -12.53
N ASP A 13 7.38 1.76 -13.53
CA ASP A 13 7.35 3.22 -13.50
C ASP A 13 6.05 3.78 -12.88
N SER A 14 5.12 2.92 -12.50
CA SER A 14 3.91 3.33 -11.79
C SER A 14 4.17 3.60 -10.31
N PRO A 15 3.39 4.48 -9.65
CA PRO A 15 3.51 4.68 -8.20
C PRO A 15 3.40 3.38 -7.39
N THR A 16 2.56 2.45 -7.84
CA THR A 16 2.41 1.12 -7.24
C THR A 16 3.66 0.27 -7.42
N GLY A 17 4.25 0.28 -8.62
CA GLY A 17 5.51 -0.42 -8.91
C GLY A 17 6.67 0.13 -8.07
N LEU A 18 6.78 1.45 -7.91
CA LEU A 18 7.80 2.08 -7.04
C LEU A 18 7.64 1.69 -5.56
N ARG A 19 6.40 1.59 -5.05
CA ARG A 19 6.12 1.08 -3.69
C ARG A 19 6.61 -0.36 -3.53
N GLN A 20 6.35 -1.19 -4.54
CA GLN A 20 6.81 -2.59 -4.57
C GLN A 20 8.33 -2.68 -4.58
N LEU A 21 9.00 -1.89 -5.40
CA LEU A 21 10.47 -1.86 -5.44
C LEU A 21 11.06 -1.47 -4.09
N GLY A 22 10.52 -0.41 -3.45
CA GLY A 22 10.95 0.03 -2.12
C GLY A 22 10.76 -1.06 -1.06
N PHE A 23 9.61 -1.72 -1.05
CA PHE A 23 9.33 -2.82 -0.12
C PHE A 23 10.30 -3.99 -0.33
N ASN A 24 10.50 -4.43 -1.56
CA ASN A 24 11.43 -5.52 -1.89
C ASN A 24 12.89 -5.15 -1.55
N TYR A 25 13.29 -3.90 -1.78
CA TYR A 25 14.62 -3.42 -1.41
C TYR A 25 14.88 -3.56 0.09
N GLU A 26 13.94 -3.13 0.93
CA GLU A 26 14.09 -3.25 2.39
C GLU A 26 14.03 -4.71 2.86
N LEU A 27 13.18 -5.55 2.30
CA LEU A 27 13.17 -6.98 2.62
C LEU A 27 14.49 -7.66 2.26
N ASN A 28 15.06 -7.36 1.10
CA ASN A 28 16.35 -7.91 0.66
C ASN A 28 17.49 -7.55 1.61
N LYS A 29 17.50 -6.33 2.16
CA LYS A 29 18.45 -5.94 3.22
C LYS A 29 18.37 -6.81 4.46
N GLN A 30 17.19 -7.32 4.76
CA GLN A 30 16.93 -8.21 5.89
C GLN A 30 17.12 -9.70 5.53
N GLY A 31 17.61 -10.01 4.32
CA GLY A 31 17.75 -11.39 3.83
C GLY A 31 16.42 -12.10 3.58
N ILE A 32 15.32 -11.36 3.44
CA ILE A 32 13.98 -11.92 3.19
C ILE A 32 13.68 -11.82 1.70
N VAL A 33 13.45 -12.97 1.06
CA VAL A 33 13.00 -13.03 -0.33
C VAL A 33 11.47 -13.08 -0.35
N CYS A 34 10.86 -12.07 -0.99
CA CYS A 34 9.42 -12.04 -1.20
C CYS A 34 9.12 -12.33 -2.69
N PRO A 35 8.35 -13.38 -3.00
CA PRO A 35 7.97 -13.62 -4.39
C PRO A 35 7.08 -12.46 -4.88
N VAL A 36 7.39 -11.96 -6.08
CA VAL A 36 6.59 -10.91 -6.73
C VAL A 36 5.22 -11.49 -7.11
N PRO A 37 4.10 -10.88 -6.71
CA PRO A 37 2.79 -11.34 -7.15
C PRO A 37 2.58 -11.06 -8.63
N ASN A 38 1.91 -11.98 -9.33
CA ASN A 38 1.41 -11.72 -10.67
C ASN A 38 0.26 -10.70 -10.62
N ASP A 39 0.05 -10.00 -11.73
CA ASP A 39 -1.00 -8.99 -11.89
C ASP A 39 -2.38 -9.54 -11.45
N LEU A 40 -3.00 -8.86 -10.48
CA LEU A 40 -4.31 -9.21 -9.99
C LEU A 40 -5.38 -8.45 -10.77
N SER A 41 -6.10 -9.15 -11.62
CA SER A 41 -7.28 -8.59 -12.31
C SER A 41 -8.31 -8.09 -11.28
N ILE A 42 -8.83 -6.87 -11.47
CA ILE A 42 -9.79 -6.23 -10.56
C ILE A 42 -11.01 -7.11 -10.27
N MET A 43 -11.47 -7.88 -11.25
CA MET A 43 -12.66 -8.73 -11.13
C MET A 43 -12.46 -10.02 -10.32
N ARG A 44 -11.22 -10.43 -10.06
CA ARG A 44 -10.89 -11.67 -9.35
C ARG A 44 -10.12 -11.46 -8.05
N ARG A 45 -9.96 -10.22 -7.62
CA ARG A 45 -9.11 -9.87 -6.46
C ARG A 45 -9.42 -10.70 -5.21
N GLU A 46 -10.70 -10.89 -4.86
CA GLU A 46 -11.07 -11.62 -3.64
C GLU A 46 -10.65 -13.09 -3.70
N LEU A 47 -10.89 -13.77 -4.82
CA LEU A 47 -10.50 -15.16 -5.03
C LEU A 47 -8.99 -15.34 -5.07
N GLU A 48 -8.28 -14.40 -5.68
CA GLU A 48 -6.84 -14.40 -5.79
C GLU A 48 -6.17 -14.13 -4.45
N ILE A 49 -6.67 -13.16 -3.67
CA ILE A 49 -6.22 -12.90 -2.30
C ILE A 49 -6.40 -14.15 -1.45
N LYS A 50 -7.57 -14.81 -1.53
CA LYS A 50 -7.83 -16.06 -0.82
C LYS A 50 -6.84 -17.15 -1.21
N SER A 51 -6.62 -17.33 -2.52
CA SER A 51 -5.64 -18.29 -3.04
C SER A 51 -4.22 -18.02 -2.53
N ILE A 52 -3.80 -16.75 -2.52
CA ILE A 52 -2.48 -16.33 -2.02
C ILE A 52 -2.36 -16.65 -0.53
N ILE A 53 -3.32 -16.24 0.28
CA ILE A 53 -3.27 -16.46 1.74
C ILE A 53 -3.23 -17.96 2.05
N CYS A 54 -4.08 -18.76 1.41
CA CYS A 54 -4.12 -20.21 1.64
C CYS A 54 -2.84 -20.93 1.20
N ARG A 55 -2.25 -20.54 0.05
CA ARG A 55 -1.07 -21.17 -0.51
C ARG A 55 0.21 -20.76 0.20
N GLU A 56 0.39 -19.45 0.39
CA GLU A 56 1.66 -18.88 0.86
C GLU A 56 1.72 -18.75 2.39
N LYS A 57 0.56 -18.74 3.07
CA LYS A 57 0.43 -18.57 4.53
C LYS A 57 1.34 -17.44 5.07
N PRO A 58 1.21 -16.21 4.57
CA PRO A 58 2.09 -15.14 4.98
C PRO A 58 1.79 -14.69 6.42
N ASP A 59 2.82 -14.32 7.19
CA ASP A 59 2.67 -13.68 8.51
C ASP A 59 2.30 -12.20 8.40
N GLY A 60 2.58 -11.57 7.26
CA GLY A 60 2.28 -10.16 7.02
C GLY A 60 2.14 -9.82 5.55
N ILE A 61 1.23 -8.89 5.26
CA ILE A 61 0.95 -8.40 3.91
C ILE A 61 1.07 -6.87 3.90
N PHE A 62 1.93 -6.34 3.03
CA PHE A 62 1.91 -4.93 2.64
C PHE A 62 1.04 -4.78 1.39
N VAL A 63 0.10 -3.86 1.43
CA VAL A 63 -0.86 -3.62 0.34
C VAL A 63 -0.66 -2.23 -0.23
N SER A 64 -0.67 -2.12 -1.55
CA SER A 64 -0.36 -0.87 -2.27
C SER A 64 -1.43 0.22 -2.14
N ASP A 65 -2.63 -0.14 -1.70
CA ASP A 65 -3.74 0.79 -1.45
C ASP A 65 -4.67 0.28 -0.35
N ASP A 66 -5.37 1.19 0.33
CA ASP A 66 -6.22 0.87 1.48
C ASP A 66 -7.49 0.09 1.10
N LEU A 67 -8.04 0.31 -0.09
CA LEU A 67 -9.25 -0.43 -0.53
C LEU A 67 -8.93 -1.90 -0.70
N THR A 68 -7.78 -2.21 -1.29
CA THR A 68 -7.29 -3.59 -1.37
C THR A 68 -6.94 -4.16 0.01
N ALA A 69 -6.39 -3.34 0.93
CA ALA A 69 -6.12 -3.77 2.30
C ALA A 69 -7.39 -4.18 3.04
N ILE A 70 -8.48 -3.43 2.89
CA ILE A 70 -9.81 -3.78 3.43
C ILE A 70 -10.31 -5.12 2.87
N LEU A 71 -10.08 -5.35 1.57
CA LEU A 71 -10.45 -6.62 0.95
C LEU A 71 -9.62 -7.79 1.52
N VAL A 72 -8.32 -7.57 1.78
CA VAL A 72 -7.47 -8.56 2.46
C VAL A 72 -8.00 -8.86 3.86
N ILE A 73 -8.38 -7.83 4.64
CA ILE A 73 -8.99 -7.99 5.97
C ILE A 73 -10.28 -8.82 5.88
N LYS A 74 -11.15 -8.50 4.91
CA LYS A 74 -12.39 -9.26 4.67
C LYS A 74 -12.12 -10.74 4.40
N VAL A 75 -11.19 -11.04 3.49
CA VAL A 75 -10.82 -12.41 3.13
C VAL A 75 -10.17 -13.14 4.30
N ALA A 76 -9.28 -12.48 5.06
CA ALA A 76 -8.67 -13.07 6.24
C ALA A 76 -9.73 -13.47 7.28
N ARG A 77 -10.73 -12.62 7.54
CA ARG A 77 -11.88 -12.93 8.42
C ARG A 77 -12.71 -14.09 7.90
N GLN A 78 -12.94 -14.21 6.59
CA GLN A 78 -13.64 -15.36 5.98
C GLN A 78 -12.85 -16.68 6.13
N LEU A 79 -11.53 -16.58 6.25
CA LEU A 79 -10.63 -17.72 6.51
C LEU A 79 -10.40 -17.97 8.00
N GLU A 80 -11.15 -17.29 8.88
CA GLU A 80 -11.06 -17.38 10.33
C GLU A 80 -9.68 -17.01 10.90
N LEU A 81 -8.90 -16.21 10.16
CA LEU A 81 -7.61 -15.71 10.60
C LEU A 81 -7.78 -14.51 11.52
N SER A 82 -7.08 -14.55 12.66
CA SER A 82 -7.00 -13.44 13.60
C SER A 82 -6.01 -12.37 13.13
N ILE A 83 -6.46 -11.13 13.07
CA ILE A 83 -5.63 -9.95 12.79
C ILE A 83 -5.44 -9.21 14.11
N PRO A 84 -4.20 -8.94 14.54
CA PRO A 84 -2.92 -9.13 13.86
C PRO A 84 -2.20 -10.47 14.18
N ASN A 85 -2.80 -11.37 14.97
CA ASN A 85 -2.07 -12.52 15.51
C ASN A 85 -1.60 -13.51 14.44
N ASP A 86 -2.50 -13.93 13.54
CA ASP A 86 -2.19 -14.86 12.46
C ASP A 86 -1.70 -14.14 11.19
N LEU A 87 -2.21 -12.93 10.94
CA LEU A 87 -1.87 -12.15 9.76
C LEU A 87 -1.82 -10.66 10.10
N LYS A 88 -0.67 -10.02 9.81
CA LYS A 88 -0.48 -8.58 9.93
C LYS A 88 -0.69 -7.90 8.59
N ILE A 89 -1.35 -6.73 8.59
CA ILE A 89 -1.72 -6.03 7.36
C ILE A 89 -1.36 -4.55 7.48
N ILE A 90 -0.65 -4.02 6.47
CA ILE A 90 -0.38 -2.60 6.30
C ILE A 90 -0.92 -2.15 4.96
N GLY A 91 -1.73 -1.08 4.96
CA GLY A 91 -2.24 -0.40 3.79
C GLY A 91 -1.38 0.78 3.34
N TYR A 92 -1.88 1.48 2.35
CA TYR A 92 -1.29 2.71 1.81
C TYR A 92 -2.40 3.62 1.29
N ASP A 93 -2.32 4.90 1.53
CA ASP A 93 -3.04 6.09 1.18
C ASP A 93 -3.49 6.89 2.42
N GLY A 94 -4.03 6.22 3.46
CA GLY A 94 -4.38 6.83 4.74
C GLY A 94 -5.45 7.93 4.62
N THR A 95 -6.42 7.77 3.72
CA THR A 95 -7.47 8.78 3.50
C THR A 95 -8.34 8.96 4.74
N ALA A 96 -8.97 10.14 4.88
CA ALA A 96 -9.87 10.43 5.99
C ALA A 96 -11.04 9.42 6.07
N PHE A 97 -11.56 8.99 4.91
CA PHE A 97 -12.60 7.97 4.83
C PHE A 97 -12.15 6.65 5.47
N ILE A 98 -10.98 6.14 5.09
CA ILE A 98 -10.44 4.88 5.61
C ILE A 98 -10.21 4.99 7.11
N ARG A 99 -9.58 6.06 7.58
CA ARG A 99 -9.33 6.27 9.02
C ARG A 99 -10.61 6.33 9.87
N HIS A 100 -11.69 6.80 9.28
CA HIS A 100 -12.98 6.88 9.97
C HIS A 100 -13.72 5.53 10.03
N PHE A 101 -13.75 4.80 8.92
CA PHE A 101 -14.52 3.56 8.80
C PHE A 101 -13.74 2.29 9.13
N TYR A 102 -12.41 2.35 9.03
CA TYR A 102 -11.49 1.23 9.30
C TYR A 102 -10.33 1.66 10.17
N PRO A 103 -10.61 2.17 11.40
CA PRO A 103 -9.56 2.68 12.29
C PRO A 103 -8.57 1.60 12.74
N GLU A 104 -8.94 0.33 12.62
CA GLU A 104 -8.05 -0.79 12.87
C GLU A 104 -6.95 -0.97 11.82
N LEU A 105 -7.09 -0.43 10.61
CA LEU A 105 -6.07 -0.56 9.57
C LEU A 105 -4.88 0.36 9.85
N THR A 106 -3.71 -0.23 10.04
CA THR A 106 -2.44 0.50 9.97
C THR A 106 -2.14 0.83 8.52
N THR A 107 -1.90 2.11 8.23
CA THR A 107 -1.70 2.56 6.85
C THR A 107 -0.67 3.67 6.74
N ILE A 108 -0.03 3.78 5.58
CA ILE A 108 0.86 4.90 5.26
C ILE A 108 0.02 6.02 4.67
N GLN A 109 -0.02 7.15 5.38
CA GLN A 109 -0.77 8.34 4.95
C GLN A 109 0.05 9.19 4.00
N GLN A 110 -0.53 9.52 2.86
CA GLN A 110 0.00 10.54 1.94
C GLN A 110 -0.37 11.94 2.43
N PRO A 111 0.53 12.95 2.29
CA PRO A 111 0.28 14.33 2.67
C PRO A 111 -0.56 15.05 1.60
N LEU A 112 -1.83 14.69 1.46
CA LEU A 112 -2.70 15.15 0.35
C LEU A 112 -2.85 16.68 0.31
N ASP A 113 -2.93 17.34 1.48
CA ASP A 113 -3.06 18.80 1.56
C ASP A 113 -1.79 19.50 1.05
N GLU A 114 -0.61 18.99 1.41
CA GLU A 114 0.67 19.50 0.96
C GLU A 114 0.86 19.26 -0.54
N ILE A 115 0.45 18.08 -1.02
CA ILE A 115 0.46 17.76 -2.46
C ILE A 115 -0.43 18.75 -3.22
N ALA A 116 -1.65 18.99 -2.75
CA ALA A 116 -2.59 19.90 -3.40
C ALA A 116 -2.04 21.35 -3.44
N LYS A 117 -1.51 21.85 -2.31
CA LYS A 117 -0.87 23.17 -2.27
C LYS A 117 0.29 23.29 -3.24
N LEU A 118 1.19 22.31 -3.23
CA LEU A 118 2.35 22.27 -4.11
C LEU A 118 1.95 22.23 -5.59
N CYS A 119 0.94 21.45 -5.94
CA CYS A 119 0.41 21.40 -7.31
C CYS A 119 -0.07 22.77 -7.78
N VAL A 120 -0.83 23.51 -6.94
CA VAL A 120 -1.31 24.86 -7.27
C VAL A 120 -0.13 25.83 -7.41
N GLU A 121 0.83 25.81 -6.49
CA GLU A 121 2.03 26.66 -6.57
C GLU A 121 2.84 26.42 -7.85
N ILE A 122 3.09 25.15 -8.19
CA ILE A 122 3.80 24.81 -9.42
C ILE A 122 3.04 25.29 -10.64
N LEU A 123 1.72 25.09 -10.68
CA LEU A 123 0.88 25.55 -11.78
C LEU A 123 0.95 27.05 -11.97
N LEU A 124 0.82 27.83 -10.90
CA LEU A 124 0.90 29.29 -10.93
C LEU A 124 2.27 29.77 -11.41
N LYS A 125 3.36 29.17 -10.93
CA LYS A 125 4.71 29.49 -11.40
C LYS A 125 4.88 29.20 -12.90
N LYS A 126 4.39 28.05 -13.34
CA LYS A 126 4.42 27.68 -14.78
C LYS A 126 3.64 28.65 -15.66
N ILE A 127 2.47 29.09 -15.21
CA ILE A 127 1.66 30.11 -15.94
C ILE A 127 2.44 31.43 -16.07
N LYS A 128 3.23 31.80 -15.07
CA LYS A 128 4.09 33.00 -15.09
C LYS A 128 5.38 32.82 -15.90
N GLY A 129 5.65 31.64 -16.45
CA GLY A 129 6.88 31.32 -17.16
C GLY A 129 8.10 31.07 -16.26
N GLU A 130 7.89 30.87 -14.95
CA GLU A 130 8.96 30.60 -14.01
C GLU A 130 9.49 29.16 -14.15
N ILE A 131 10.78 28.97 -13.87
CA ILE A 131 11.40 27.64 -13.82
C ILE A 131 11.02 27.00 -12.49
N VAL A 132 10.53 25.76 -12.55
CA VAL A 132 10.21 24.94 -11.38
C VAL A 132 11.04 23.66 -11.39
N SER A 133 11.27 23.09 -10.20
CA SER A 133 11.93 21.79 -10.09
C SER A 133 11.13 20.72 -10.84
N ARG A 134 11.83 19.71 -11.32
CA ARG A 134 11.21 18.54 -11.94
C ARG A 134 10.60 17.61 -10.90
N ASP A 135 11.27 17.46 -9.76
CA ASP A 135 10.93 16.50 -8.74
C ASP A 135 10.76 17.18 -7.38
N TYR A 136 9.74 16.74 -6.64
CA TYR A 136 9.43 17.17 -5.28
C TYR A 136 9.22 15.95 -4.42
N VAL A 137 9.84 15.91 -3.24
CA VAL A 137 9.69 14.84 -2.26
C VAL A 137 8.96 15.39 -1.03
N LEU A 138 7.86 14.77 -0.68
CA LEU A 138 7.07 15.11 0.50
C LEU A 138 7.13 13.97 1.52
N PRO A 139 7.18 14.28 2.84
CA PRO A 139 7.19 13.25 3.87
C PRO A 139 5.86 12.51 3.93
N ILE A 140 5.92 11.22 4.24
CA ILE A 140 4.76 10.37 4.51
C ILE A 140 4.71 10.01 5.99
N ASN A 141 3.54 9.68 6.51
CA ASN A 141 3.33 9.31 7.90
C ASN A 141 2.76 7.89 8.03
N LEU A 142 3.20 7.14 9.04
CA LEU A 142 2.55 5.90 9.42
C LEU A 142 1.42 6.21 10.41
N ILE A 143 0.19 5.83 10.07
CA ILE A 143 -0.97 5.89 10.95
C ILE A 143 -1.14 4.50 11.55
N SER A 144 -0.95 4.39 12.86
CA SER A 144 -1.08 3.12 13.56
C SER A 144 -2.55 2.78 13.81
N GLY A 145 -2.91 1.57 13.44
CA GLY A 145 -4.13 0.87 13.84
C GLY A 145 -3.75 -0.39 14.63
N SER A 146 -4.65 -1.36 14.70
CA SER A 146 -4.45 -2.65 15.36
C SER A 146 -4.19 -3.81 14.39
N SER A 147 -3.95 -3.52 13.11
CA SER A 147 -3.74 -4.57 12.10
C SER A 147 -2.30 -5.09 12.00
N ILE A 148 -1.39 -4.59 12.87
CA ILE A 148 0.00 -5.06 12.99
C ILE A 148 0.39 -5.34 14.42
#